data_0b7cf7ab8d18612a4275c975ecb2382c
#
_entry.id   0b7cf7ab8d18612a4275c975ecb2382c
#
_cell.length_a   1.000
_cell.length_b   1.000
_cell.length_c   1.000
_cell.angle_alpha   90.00
_cell.angle_beta   90.00
_cell.angle_gamma   90.00
#
_symmetry.space_group_name_H-M   'P 1'
#
loop_
_entity.id
_entity.type
_entity.pdbx_description
1 polymer ?
#
loop_
_entity_poly.entity_id
_entity_poly.type
_entity_poly.pdbx_seq_one_letter_code
_entity_poly.pdbx_strand_id
1 'polypeptide(L)'
;MADMAQVRPYRGIGAADRLTQRRRRLLDAGLDLLGGDSAETDFTVRAVCSRAGLTARYFYESFADKDELVVAVFDAAVADVAATTQAAVAASMPAEQGRAGIANLVRIISSDSRIGRVLFDVRMSNPVILRKRSDLGGIFAFLLAQHIATSLRRDQTGRSKAAVHFVVGGVGQTISAWLAGEVDLPQEQLVDQLAAILGALDDPALYFD
;
A
#
# COMPACT_ATOMS: atom_id res chain seq x y z
N MET A 1 60.06 -18.54 0.97
CA MET A 1 59.08 -17.95 0.05
C MET A 1 57.81 -18.77 0.16
N ALA A 2 56.82 -18.26 0.90
CA ALA A 2 55.56 -18.95 1.14
C ALA A 2 54.59 -18.56 0.03
N ASP A 3 54.05 -19.59 -0.63
CA ASP A 3 53.05 -19.51 -1.70
C ASP A 3 51.74 -19.05 -1.07
N MET A 4 51.32 -17.81 -1.37
CA MET A 4 50.04 -17.29 -0.99
C MET A 4 49.00 -17.83 -1.99
N ALA A 5 48.36 -18.92 -1.62
CA ALA A 5 47.22 -19.45 -2.37
C ALA A 5 46.11 -18.41 -2.42
N GLN A 6 45.91 -17.85 -3.61
CA GLN A 6 44.85 -16.87 -3.95
C GLN A 6 43.50 -17.56 -3.89
N VAL A 7 42.75 -17.36 -2.78
CA VAL A 7 41.38 -17.84 -2.63
C VAL A 7 40.49 -17.10 -3.64
N ARG A 8 40.11 -17.76 -4.72
CA ARG A 8 39.13 -17.25 -5.69
C ARG A 8 37.78 -17.09 -4.99
N PRO A 9 37.18 -15.89 -4.99
CA PRO A 9 35.81 -15.73 -4.48
C PRO A 9 34.84 -16.54 -5.34
N TYR A 10 34.21 -17.54 -4.73
CA TYR A 10 33.15 -18.33 -5.33
C TYR A 10 31.94 -17.38 -5.55
N ARG A 11 31.68 -17.00 -6.81
CA ARG A 11 30.51 -16.21 -7.23
C ARG A 11 29.23 -17.05 -7.13
N GLY A 12 28.83 -17.42 -5.93
CA GLY A 12 27.56 -18.03 -5.64
C GLY A 12 26.71 -17.06 -4.82
N ILE A 13 25.53 -16.72 -5.29
CA ILE A 13 24.50 -16.04 -4.49
C ILE A 13 24.35 -16.83 -3.19
N GLY A 14 24.53 -16.16 -2.04
CA GLY A 14 24.45 -16.78 -0.71
C GLY A 14 23.11 -17.47 -0.46
N ALA A 15 23.05 -18.40 0.49
CA ALA A 15 21.78 -19.07 0.82
C ALA A 15 20.69 -18.07 1.25
N ALA A 16 21.08 -17.02 1.99
CA ALA A 16 20.20 -15.94 2.41
C ALA A 16 19.64 -15.14 1.21
N ASP A 17 20.49 -14.83 0.24
CA ASP A 17 20.09 -14.09 -0.96
C ASP A 17 19.11 -14.91 -1.81
N ARG A 18 19.33 -16.23 -1.92
CA ARG A 18 18.41 -17.13 -2.63
C ARG A 18 17.03 -17.19 -1.95
N LEU A 19 16.99 -17.22 -0.62
CA LEU A 19 15.74 -17.19 0.15
C LEU A 19 14.99 -15.87 -0.09
N THR A 20 15.68 -14.74 0.01
CA THR A 20 15.12 -13.41 -0.25
C THR A 20 14.57 -13.29 -1.67
N GLN A 21 15.31 -13.78 -2.66
CA GLN A 21 14.87 -13.77 -4.06
C GLN A 21 13.63 -14.64 -4.29
N ARG A 22 13.55 -15.83 -3.67
CA ARG A 22 12.37 -16.70 -3.75
C ARG A 22 11.15 -16.05 -3.09
N ARG A 23 11.33 -15.47 -1.89
CA ARG A 23 10.27 -14.76 -1.19
C ARG A 23 9.73 -13.60 -2.03
N ARG A 24 10.60 -12.82 -2.66
CA ARG A 24 10.20 -11.72 -3.56
C ARG A 24 9.39 -12.23 -4.76
N ARG A 25 9.80 -13.35 -5.39
CA ARG A 25 9.04 -13.96 -6.49
C ARG A 25 7.66 -14.44 -6.05
N LEU A 26 7.53 -14.98 -4.83
CA LEU A 26 6.23 -15.39 -4.27
C LEU A 26 5.34 -14.18 -3.99
N LEU A 27 5.89 -13.09 -3.47
CA LEU A 27 5.16 -11.84 -3.25
C LEU A 27 4.65 -11.23 -4.57
N ASP A 28 5.50 -11.18 -5.60
CA ASP A 28 5.11 -10.67 -6.92
C ASP A 28 4.03 -11.55 -7.57
N ALA A 29 4.18 -12.87 -7.51
CA ALA A 29 3.15 -13.80 -7.98
C ALA A 29 1.83 -13.69 -7.19
N GLY A 30 1.90 -13.45 -5.88
CA GLY A 30 0.74 -13.17 -5.04
C GLY A 30 0.04 -11.89 -5.42
N LEU A 31 0.80 -10.82 -5.68
CA LEU A 31 0.28 -9.54 -6.16
C LEU A 31 -0.38 -9.67 -7.53
N ASP A 32 0.22 -10.44 -8.45
CA ASP A 32 -0.37 -10.76 -9.75
C ASP A 32 -1.74 -11.44 -9.65
N LEU A 33 -1.85 -12.44 -8.75
CA LEU A 33 -3.08 -13.20 -8.59
C LEU A 33 -4.17 -12.44 -7.83
N LEU A 34 -3.80 -11.58 -6.89
CA LEU A 34 -4.75 -10.76 -6.12
C LEU A 34 -5.19 -9.50 -6.89
N GLY A 35 -4.27 -8.84 -7.55
CA GLY A 35 -4.50 -7.57 -8.22
C GLY A 35 -4.57 -7.64 -9.75
N GLY A 36 -4.42 -8.82 -10.36
CA GLY A 36 -4.47 -9.01 -11.80
C GLY A 36 -5.89 -8.91 -12.39
N ASP A 37 -5.98 -8.82 -13.73
CA ASP A 37 -7.24 -8.69 -14.46
C ASP A 37 -8.07 -9.98 -14.49
N SER A 38 -7.47 -11.13 -14.19
CA SER A 38 -8.14 -12.44 -14.19
C SER A 38 -8.88 -12.64 -12.86
N ALA A 39 -10.09 -12.11 -12.78
CA ALA A 39 -10.96 -12.14 -11.60
C ALA A 39 -11.42 -13.56 -11.16
N GLU A 40 -11.04 -14.61 -11.87
CA GLU A 40 -11.54 -15.99 -11.67
C GLU A 40 -10.45 -16.99 -11.24
N THR A 41 -9.22 -16.56 -11.03
CA THR A 41 -8.20 -17.51 -10.61
C THR A 41 -8.24 -17.69 -9.11
N ASP A 42 -8.65 -18.85 -8.64
CA ASP A 42 -8.59 -19.24 -7.22
C ASP A 42 -7.20 -18.96 -6.64
N PHE A 43 -7.14 -18.14 -5.61
CA PHE A 43 -5.89 -17.87 -4.89
C PHE A 43 -5.49 -19.09 -4.07
N THR A 44 -4.65 -19.93 -4.64
CA THR A 44 -4.15 -21.16 -4.03
C THR A 44 -2.63 -21.22 -4.01
N VAL A 45 -2.04 -21.98 -3.08
CA VAL A 45 -0.59 -22.22 -3.04
C VAL A 45 -0.07 -22.76 -4.39
N ARG A 46 -0.85 -23.63 -5.04
CA ARG A 46 -0.50 -24.17 -6.34
C ARG A 46 -0.43 -23.10 -7.43
N ALA A 47 -1.43 -22.21 -7.49
CA ALA A 47 -1.46 -21.11 -8.46
C ALA A 47 -0.29 -20.15 -8.25
N VAL A 48 -0.01 -19.76 -6.98
CA VAL A 48 1.13 -18.91 -6.61
C VAL A 48 2.45 -19.57 -7.03
N CYS A 49 2.66 -20.84 -6.70
CA CYS A 49 3.88 -21.55 -7.06
C CYS A 49 4.08 -21.65 -8.57
N SER A 50 3.01 -21.93 -9.31
CA SER A 50 3.03 -21.99 -10.78
C SER A 50 3.43 -20.63 -11.36
N ARG A 51 2.81 -19.55 -10.88
CA ARG A 51 3.10 -18.17 -11.32
C ARG A 51 4.53 -17.73 -10.96
N ALA A 52 5.00 -18.08 -9.76
CA ALA A 52 6.36 -17.78 -9.30
C ALA A 52 7.44 -18.66 -9.97
N GLY A 53 7.07 -19.75 -10.65
CA GLY A 53 8.02 -20.76 -11.15
C GLY A 53 8.79 -21.42 -10.01
N LEU A 54 8.11 -21.73 -8.89
CA LEU A 54 8.66 -22.34 -7.69
C LEU A 54 7.84 -23.59 -7.30
N THR A 55 8.44 -24.46 -6.49
CA THR A 55 7.73 -25.62 -5.93
C THR A 55 7.06 -25.27 -4.59
N ALA A 56 6.07 -26.05 -4.19
CA ALA A 56 5.40 -25.89 -2.89
C ALA A 56 6.37 -25.93 -1.69
N ARG A 57 7.47 -26.69 -1.80
CA ARG A 57 8.52 -26.69 -0.77
C ARG A 57 9.06 -25.30 -0.52
N TYR A 58 9.40 -24.53 -1.56
CA TYR A 58 9.93 -23.18 -1.43
C TYR A 58 8.89 -22.18 -0.94
N PHE A 59 7.59 -22.46 -1.22
CA PHE A 59 6.51 -21.69 -0.62
C PHE A 59 6.52 -21.84 0.91
N TYR A 60 6.51 -23.08 1.40
CA TYR A 60 6.46 -23.37 2.84
C TYR A 60 7.78 -23.05 3.59
N GLU A 61 8.89 -22.86 2.88
CA GLU A 61 10.12 -22.25 3.45
C GLU A 61 9.94 -20.74 3.72
N SER A 62 8.98 -20.07 3.10
CA SER A 62 8.78 -18.62 3.15
C SER A 62 7.50 -18.17 3.86
N PHE A 63 6.44 -18.98 3.79
CA PHE A 63 5.11 -18.69 4.33
C PHE A 63 4.47 -19.96 4.88
N ALA A 64 3.80 -19.87 6.04
CA ALA A 64 3.12 -21.02 6.65
C ALA A 64 1.89 -21.44 5.83
N ASP A 65 1.15 -20.47 5.29
CA ASP A 65 -0.03 -20.72 4.47
C ASP A 65 -0.27 -19.58 3.46
N LYS A 66 -1.36 -19.70 2.68
CA LYS A 66 -1.73 -18.69 1.69
C LYS A 66 -2.17 -17.36 2.29
N ASP A 67 -2.74 -17.39 3.49
CA ASP A 67 -3.25 -16.19 4.15
C ASP A 67 -2.08 -15.34 4.68
N GLU A 68 -1.00 -15.97 5.16
CA GLU A 68 0.25 -15.27 5.49
C GLU A 68 0.86 -14.60 4.26
N LEU A 69 0.83 -15.27 3.10
CA LEU A 69 1.27 -14.62 1.84
C LEU A 69 0.39 -13.42 1.49
N VAL A 70 -0.95 -13.53 1.62
CA VAL A 70 -1.88 -12.40 1.36
C VAL A 70 -1.56 -11.22 2.27
N VAL A 71 -1.35 -11.45 3.57
CA VAL A 71 -0.91 -10.42 4.51
C VAL A 71 0.39 -9.78 4.05
N ALA A 72 1.38 -10.59 3.69
CA ALA A 72 2.69 -10.08 3.28
C ALA A 72 2.64 -9.28 1.96
N VAL A 73 1.80 -9.66 1.01
CA VAL A 73 1.55 -8.89 -0.24
C VAL A 73 0.93 -7.54 0.08
N PHE A 74 -0.11 -7.53 0.92
CA PHE A 74 -0.76 -6.30 1.34
C PHE A 74 0.22 -5.36 2.06
N ASP A 75 0.97 -5.89 3.04
CA ASP A 75 1.91 -5.11 3.82
C ASP A 75 3.07 -4.56 2.97
N ALA A 76 3.54 -5.34 1.97
CA ALA A 76 4.55 -4.87 1.03
C ALA A 76 4.02 -3.71 0.17
N ALA A 77 2.78 -3.80 -0.34
CA ALA A 77 2.15 -2.72 -1.10
C ALA A 77 1.98 -1.44 -0.25
N VAL A 78 1.53 -1.58 1.00
CA VAL A 78 1.40 -0.46 1.94
C VAL A 78 2.76 0.16 2.25
N ALA A 79 3.80 -0.67 2.48
CA ALA A 79 5.14 -0.19 2.80
C ALA A 79 5.76 0.61 1.64
N ASP A 80 5.57 0.16 0.39
CA ASP A 80 6.06 0.86 -0.80
C ASP A 80 5.37 2.22 -0.96
N VAL A 81 4.03 2.26 -0.86
CA VAL A 81 3.25 3.50 -0.87
C VAL A 81 3.69 4.43 0.25
N ALA A 82 3.84 3.94 1.47
CA ALA A 82 4.21 4.75 2.62
C ALA A 82 5.61 5.37 2.48
N ALA A 83 6.62 4.57 2.08
CA ALA A 83 8.00 5.03 1.94
C ALA A 83 8.14 6.11 0.86
N THR A 84 7.52 5.89 -0.30
CA THR A 84 7.58 6.84 -1.41
C THR A 84 6.75 8.11 -1.14
N THR A 85 5.61 7.98 -0.43
CA THR A 85 4.80 9.13 -0.02
C THR A 85 5.54 9.98 1.01
N GLN A 86 6.19 9.35 1.98
CA GLN A 86 7.03 10.06 2.96
C GLN A 86 8.14 10.86 2.28
N ALA A 87 8.81 10.27 1.27
CA ALA A 87 9.84 10.97 0.51
C ALA A 87 9.28 12.16 -0.28
N ALA A 88 8.13 12.00 -0.93
CA ALA A 88 7.46 13.06 -1.69
C ALA A 88 7.03 14.23 -0.78
N VAL A 89 6.43 13.92 0.37
CA VAL A 89 6.01 14.93 1.37
C VAL A 89 7.22 15.66 1.95
N ALA A 90 8.29 14.95 2.30
CA ALA A 90 9.51 15.57 2.85
C ALA A 90 10.23 16.49 1.84
N ALA A 91 10.08 16.24 0.55
CA ALA A 91 10.66 17.06 -0.52
C ALA A 91 9.81 18.30 -0.87
N SER A 92 8.59 18.43 -0.32
CA SER A 92 7.63 19.48 -0.66
C SER A 92 7.57 20.58 0.40
N MET A 93 7.21 21.81 -0.01
CA MET A 93 6.92 22.89 0.91
C MET A 93 5.68 22.56 1.76
N PRO A 94 5.58 23.05 3.00
CA PRO A 94 4.48 22.71 3.92
C PRO A 94 3.08 22.88 3.31
N ALA A 95 2.84 23.93 2.55
CA ALA A 95 1.55 24.19 1.89
C ALA A 95 1.21 23.17 0.78
N GLU A 96 2.19 22.44 0.26
CA GLU A 96 2.03 21.50 -0.84
C GLU A 96 2.07 20.03 -0.40
N GLN A 97 2.38 19.77 0.86
CA GLN A 97 2.58 18.42 1.38
C GLN A 97 1.36 17.51 1.18
N GLY A 98 0.16 18.03 1.43
CA GLY A 98 -1.08 17.29 1.22
C GLY A 98 -1.25 16.86 -0.25
N ARG A 99 -1.06 17.81 -1.18
CA ARG A 99 -1.11 17.54 -2.61
C ARG A 99 -0.03 16.55 -3.05
N ALA A 100 1.20 16.69 -2.54
CA ALA A 100 2.30 15.80 -2.86
C ALA A 100 2.04 14.35 -2.41
N GLY A 101 1.45 14.16 -1.23
CA GLY A 101 1.05 12.86 -0.72
C GLY A 101 0.00 12.18 -1.62
N ILE A 102 -1.07 12.90 -1.99
CA ILE A 102 -2.10 12.40 -2.90
C ILE A 102 -1.52 12.14 -4.29
N ALA A 103 -0.71 13.04 -4.83
CA ALA A 103 -0.08 12.87 -6.14
C ALA A 103 0.81 11.61 -6.20
N ASN A 104 1.59 11.35 -5.14
CA ASN A 104 2.39 10.14 -5.08
C ASN A 104 1.54 8.87 -5.00
N LEU A 105 0.49 8.85 -4.19
CA LEU A 105 -0.44 7.73 -4.09
C LEU A 105 -1.08 7.42 -5.45
N VAL A 106 -1.67 8.43 -6.10
CA VAL A 106 -2.31 8.27 -7.41
C VAL A 106 -1.29 7.83 -8.46
N ARG A 107 -0.07 8.36 -8.45
CA ARG A 107 1.02 7.94 -9.34
C ARG A 107 1.35 6.45 -9.18
N ILE A 108 1.48 5.94 -7.95
CA ILE A 108 1.82 4.53 -7.70
C ILE A 108 0.72 3.62 -8.23
N ILE A 109 -0.54 3.88 -7.87
CA ILE A 109 -1.66 3.04 -8.29
C ILE A 109 -1.91 3.11 -9.80
N SER A 110 -1.49 4.20 -10.47
CA SER A 110 -1.52 4.32 -11.93
C SER A 110 -0.37 3.56 -12.59
N SER A 111 0.81 3.54 -11.97
CA SER A 111 1.99 2.85 -12.49
C SER A 111 1.92 1.32 -12.34
N ASP A 112 1.24 0.84 -11.31
CA ASP A 112 0.94 -0.57 -11.09
C ASP A 112 -0.50 -0.75 -10.58
N SER A 113 -1.42 -1.02 -11.50
CA SER A 113 -2.83 -1.20 -11.20
C SER A 113 -3.11 -2.34 -10.22
N ARG A 114 -2.21 -3.33 -10.10
CA ARG A 114 -2.34 -4.43 -9.15
C ARG A 114 -2.32 -3.92 -7.71
N ILE A 115 -1.43 -2.95 -7.41
CA ILE A 115 -1.36 -2.29 -6.10
C ILE A 115 -2.68 -1.56 -5.81
N GLY A 116 -3.17 -0.78 -6.77
CA GLY A 116 -4.44 -0.06 -6.64
C GLY A 116 -5.60 -1.00 -6.30
N ARG A 117 -5.70 -2.14 -7.00
CA ARG A 117 -6.76 -3.13 -6.75
C ARG A 117 -6.62 -3.78 -5.38
N VAL A 118 -5.43 -4.20 -4.98
CA VAL A 118 -5.20 -4.79 -3.65
C VAL A 118 -5.53 -3.81 -2.54
N LEU A 119 -5.26 -2.52 -2.70
CA LEU A 119 -5.50 -1.53 -1.65
C LEU A 119 -6.91 -0.93 -1.67
N PHE A 120 -7.57 -0.80 -2.83
CA PHE A 120 -8.79 0.01 -2.95
C PHE A 120 -9.97 -0.66 -3.66
N ASP A 121 -9.81 -1.75 -4.44
CA ASP A 121 -10.93 -2.33 -5.19
C ASP A 121 -11.99 -2.94 -4.26
N VAL A 122 -13.14 -2.30 -4.15
CA VAL A 122 -14.27 -2.75 -3.31
C VAL A 122 -14.86 -4.09 -3.75
N ARG A 123 -14.62 -4.51 -4.99
CA ARG A 123 -15.10 -5.81 -5.51
C ARG A 123 -14.27 -6.98 -5.01
N MET A 124 -13.09 -6.72 -4.45
CA MET A 124 -12.24 -7.76 -3.89
C MET A 124 -12.88 -8.35 -2.63
N SER A 125 -13.17 -9.66 -2.67
CA SER A 125 -13.87 -10.39 -1.62
C SER A 125 -12.94 -11.17 -0.68
N ASN A 126 -11.61 -11.08 -0.84
CA ASN A 126 -10.66 -11.80 0.02
C ASN A 126 -10.77 -11.31 1.47
N PRO A 127 -11.13 -12.19 2.44
CA PRO A 127 -11.42 -11.77 3.82
C PRO A 127 -10.19 -11.24 4.56
N VAL A 128 -8.99 -11.67 4.18
CA VAL A 128 -7.73 -11.17 4.76
C VAL A 128 -7.49 -9.74 4.30
N ILE A 129 -7.67 -9.46 3.01
CA ILE A 129 -7.55 -8.09 2.45
C ILE A 129 -8.57 -7.15 3.08
N LEU A 130 -9.83 -7.59 3.22
CA LEU A 130 -10.89 -6.75 3.81
C LEU A 130 -10.54 -6.35 5.26
N ARG A 131 -10.06 -7.30 6.08
CA ARG A 131 -9.59 -6.99 7.45
C ARG A 131 -8.42 -6.01 7.42
N LYS A 132 -7.39 -6.29 6.61
CA LYS A 132 -6.20 -5.43 6.51
C LYS A 132 -6.53 -4.01 6.07
N ARG A 133 -7.48 -3.82 5.15
CA ARG A 133 -7.95 -2.49 4.75
C ARG A 133 -8.66 -1.75 5.88
N SER A 134 -9.52 -2.46 6.63
CA SER A 134 -10.21 -1.90 7.80
C SER A 134 -9.21 -1.42 8.85
N ASP A 135 -8.23 -2.26 9.18
CA ASP A 135 -7.18 -1.95 10.15
C ASP A 135 -6.33 -0.74 9.68
N LEU A 136 -5.94 -0.72 8.40
CA LEU A 136 -5.17 0.37 7.81
C LEU A 136 -5.96 1.70 7.84
N GLY A 137 -7.24 1.68 7.49
CA GLY A 137 -8.12 2.84 7.59
C GLY A 137 -8.20 3.39 9.02
N GLY A 138 -8.32 2.51 10.01
CA GLY A 138 -8.27 2.87 11.42
C GLY A 138 -6.94 3.50 11.85
N ILE A 139 -5.82 2.94 11.39
CA ILE A 139 -4.48 3.50 11.68
C ILE A 139 -4.33 4.89 11.06
N PHE A 140 -4.72 5.09 9.80
CA PHE A 140 -4.65 6.42 9.17
C PHE A 140 -5.55 7.44 9.86
N ALA A 141 -6.78 7.07 10.24
CA ALA A 141 -7.67 7.93 10.99
C ALA A 141 -7.06 8.33 12.35
N PHE A 142 -6.45 7.37 13.06
CA PHE A 142 -5.77 7.65 14.32
C PHE A 142 -4.58 8.61 14.14
N LEU A 143 -3.71 8.37 13.16
CA LEU A 143 -2.54 9.22 12.90
C LEU A 143 -2.94 10.62 12.47
N LEU A 144 -3.96 10.76 11.63
CA LEU A 144 -4.48 12.06 11.20
C LEU A 144 -5.10 12.82 12.38
N ALA A 145 -5.88 12.13 13.24
CA ALA A 145 -6.45 12.73 14.46
C ALA A 145 -5.35 13.22 15.42
N GLN A 146 -4.28 12.45 15.59
CA GLN A 146 -3.11 12.84 16.39
C GLN A 146 -2.41 14.08 15.79
N HIS A 147 -2.22 14.09 14.47
CA HIS A 147 -1.60 15.22 13.80
C HIS A 147 -2.40 16.50 13.98
N ILE A 148 -3.72 16.46 13.78
CA ILE A 148 -4.63 17.61 13.98
C ILE A 148 -4.59 18.09 15.42
N ALA A 149 -4.70 17.18 16.39
CA ALA A 149 -4.68 17.54 17.82
C ALA A 149 -3.36 18.23 18.21
N THR A 150 -2.23 17.69 17.72
CA THR A 150 -0.90 18.27 17.99
C THR A 150 -0.73 19.64 17.33
N SER A 151 -1.11 19.77 16.06
CA SER A 151 -0.98 21.01 15.29
C SER A 151 -1.82 22.13 15.85
N LEU A 152 -3.04 21.82 16.30
CA LEU A 152 -3.96 22.79 16.88
C LEU A 152 -3.84 22.92 18.41
N ARG A 153 -2.95 22.14 19.05
CA ARG A 153 -2.75 22.10 20.51
C ARG A 153 -4.07 21.88 21.27
N ARG A 154 -4.91 20.98 20.79
CA ARG A 154 -6.21 20.64 21.38
C ARG A 154 -6.35 19.12 21.52
N ASP A 155 -7.13 18.69 22.51
CA ASP A 155 -7.44 17.28 22.71
C ASP A 155 -8.38 16.76 21.61
N GLN A 156 -8.29 15.46 21.34
CA GLN A 156 -9.19 14.80 20.38
C GLN A 156 -10.64 14.81 20.88
N THR A 157 -11.54 15.22 20.03
CA THR A 157 -12.99 15.22 20.28
C THR A 157 -13.72 14.16 19.46
N GLY A 158 -14.99 13.93 19.75
CA GLY A 158 -15.86 13.11 18.89
C GLY A 158 -15.97 13.68 17.47
N ARG A 159 -16.00 15.00 17.33
CA ARG A 159 -16.03 15.69 16.04
C ARG A 159 -14.75 15.46 15.24
N SER A 160 -13.58 15.63 15.84
CA SER A 160 -12.31 15.39 15.15
C SER A 160 -12.17 13.95 14.70
N LYS A 161 -12.62 12.98 15.51
CA LYS A 161 -12.65 11.56 15.10
C LYS A 161 -13.59 11.31 13.92
N ALA A 162 -14.79 11.88 13.93
CA ALA A 162 -15.74 11.75 12.82
C ALA A 162 -15.17 12.35 11.52
N ALA A 163 -14.58 13.54 11.60
CA ALA A 163 -13.98 14.22 10.45
C ALA A 163 -12.83 13.41 9.82
N VAL A 164 -11.91 12.87 10.63
CA VAL A 164 -10.80 12.08 10.09
C VAL A 164 -11.25 10.77 9.46
N HIS A 165 -12.26 10.10 10.01
CA HIS A 165 -12.86 8.91 9.38
C HIS A 165 -13.53 9.27 8.06
N PHE A 166 -14.21 10.41 7.97
CA PHE A 166 -14.78 10.90 6.73
C PHE A 166 -13.70 11.17 5.67
N VAL A 167 -12.62 11.84 6.04
CA VAL A 167 -11.49 12.12 5.13
C VAL A 167 -10.87 10.84 4.61
N VAL A 168 -10.48 9.93 5.50
CA VAL A 168 -9.82 8.66 5.12
C VAL A 168 -10.75 7.81 4.26
N GLY A 169 -12.02 7.68 4.66
CA GLY A 169 -13.03 6.93 3.91
C GLY A 169 -13.35 7.57 2.56
N GLY A 170 -13.51 8.89 2.52
CA GLY A 170 -13.79 9.65 1.30
C GLY A 170 -12.68 9.53 0.25
N VAL A 171 -11.42 9.72 0.66
CA VAL A 171 -10.28 9.53 -0.23
C VAL A 171 -10.21 8.11 -0.76
N GLY A 172 -10.32 7.11 0.11
CA GLY A 172 -10.28 5.71 -0.28
C GLY A 172 -11.38 5.33 -1.26
N GLN A 173 -12.62 5.77 -0.99
CA GLN A 173 -13.77 5.52 -1.86
C GLN A 173 -13.65 6.23 -3.21
N THR A 174 -13.17 7.47 -3.23
CA THR A 174 -12.96 8.23 -4.48
C THR A 174 -11.92 7.54 -5.37
N ILE A 175 -10.81 7.09 -4.78
CA ILE A 175 -9.78 6.32 -5.49
C ILE A 175 -10.36 5.00 -6.02
N SER A 176 -11.17 4.30 -5.21
CA SER A 176 -11.83 3.06 -5.63
C SER A 176 -12.75 3.28 -6.84
N ALA A 177 -13.59 4.32 -6.80
CA ALA A 177 -14.50 4.69 -7.88
C ALA A 177 -13.73 5.10 -9.16
N TRP A 178 -12.60 5.81 -9.00
CA TRP A 178 -11.74 6.17 -10.12
C TRP A 178 -11.09 4.93 -10.77
N LEU A 179 -10.57 3.99 -9.99
CA LEU A 179 -10.02 2.73 -10.50
C LEU A 179 -11.10 1.85 -11.17
N ALA A 180 -12.34 1.95 -10.72
CA ALA A 180 -13.48 1.26 -11.33
C ALA A 180 -14.00 1.92 -12.61
N GLY A 181 -13.51 3.13 -12.96
CA GLY A 181 -13.98 3.91 -14.09
C GLY A 181 -15.32 4.62 -13.85
N GLU A 182 -15.82 4.66 -12.61
CA GLU A 182 -17.02 5.40 -12.23
C GLU A 182 -16.76 6.91 -12.14
N VAL A 183 -15.54 7.28 -11.78
CA VAL A 183 -15.02 8.65 -11.83
C VAL A 183 -14.06 8.76 -13.00
N ASP A 184 -14.54 9.39 -14.09
CA ASP A 184 -13.77 9.59 -15.31
C ASP A 184 -13.01 10.93 -15.26
N LEU A 185 -11.86 10.92 -14.60
CA LEU A 185 -10.94 12.05 -14.50
C LEU A 185 -9.52 11.64 -14.91
N PRO A 186 -8.81 12.48 -15.67
CA PRO A 186 -7.36 12.35 -15.82
C PRO A 186 -6.66 12.38 -14.47
N GLN A 187 -5.56 11.65 -14.36
CA GLN A 187 -4.80 11.50 -13.10
C GLN A 187 -4.53 12.83 -12.40
N GLU A 188 -4.07 13.85 -13.13
CA GLU A 188 -3.74 15.15 -12.57
C GLU A 188 -4.98 15.88 -12.02
N GLN A 189 -6.10 15.80 -12.74
CA GLN A 189 -7.36 16.40 -12.29
C GLN A 189 -7.92 15.69 -11.05
N LEU A 190 -7.76 14.37 -10.93
CA LEU A 190 -8.10 13.65 -9.69
C LEU A 190 -7.26 14.14 -8.50
N VAL A 191 -5.96 14.30 -8.71
CA VAL A 191 -5.05 14.83 -7.68
C VAL A 191 -5.47 16.23 -7.25
N ASP A 192 -5.73 17.13 -8.20
CA ASP A 192 -6.12 18.51 -7.92
C ASP A 192 -7.47 18.57 -7.19
N GLN A 193 -8.44 17.74 -7.60
CA GLN A 193 -9.75 17.66 -6.96
C GLN A 193 -9.65 17.16 -5.52
N LEU A 194 -8.90 16.07 -5.28
CA LEU A 194 -8.71 15.54 -3.93
C LEU A 194 -7.95 16.54 -3.04
N ALA A 195 -6.91 17.19 -3.57
CA ALA A 195 -6.16 18.19 -2.83
C ALA A 195 -7.02 19.41 -2.49
N ALA A 196 -7.86 19.88 -3.42
CA ALA A 196 -8.78 20.99 -3.18
C ALA A 196 -9.82 20.64 -2.09
N ILE A 197 -10.40 19.44 -2.14
CA ILE A 197 -11.35 18.98 -1.11
C ILE A 197 -10.65 18.89 0.26
N LEU A 198 -9.45 18.32 0.33
CA LEU A 198 -8.71 18.24 1.59
C LEU A 198 -8.34 19.62 2.13
N GLY A 199 -7.90 20.54 1.28
CA GLY A 199 -7.64 21.93 1.68
C GLY A 199 -8.88 22.68 2.18
N ALA A 200 -10.06 22.38 1.64
CA ALA A 200 -11.32 22.95 2.15
C ALA A 200 -11.70 22.41 3.54
N LEU A 201 -11.10 21.30 3.96
CA LEU A 201 -11.30 20.71 5.30
C LEU A 201 -10.26 21.18 6.34
N ASP A 202 -9.39 22.13 6.00
CA ASP A 202 -8.41 22.68 6.93
C ASP A 202 -9.03 23.66 7.97
N ASP A 203 -10.34 23.94 7.88
CA ASP A 203 -11.04 24.78 8.85
C ASP A 203 -11.12 24.12 10.24
N PRO A 204 -10.48 24.70 11.29
CA PRO A 204 -10.53 24.16 12.64
C PRO A 204 -11.93 23.98 13.20
N ALA A 205 -12.91 24.75 12.74
CA ALA A 205 -14.32 24.65 13.16
C ALA A 205 -14.97 23.30 12.80
N LEU A 206 -14.41 22.56 11.85
CA LEU A 206 -14.86 21.21 11.51
C LEU A 206 -14.49 20.17 12.57
N TYR A 207 -13.49 20.47 13.38
CA TYR A 207 -12.86 19.50 14.31
C TYR A 207 -13.14 19.78 15.76
N PHE A 208 -13.42 21.05 16.10
CA PHE A 208 -13.57 21.54 17.47
C PHE A 208 -14.75 22.51 17.58
N ASP A 209 -15.26 22.66 18.81
CA ASP A 209 -16.25 23.68 19.19
C ASP A 209 -15.59 25.03 19.37
#